data_ece8c98940b201ac4575f073464c1a8a
#
_entry.id   ece8c98940b201ac4575f073464c1a8a
#
_cell.length_a   1.000
_cell.length_b   1.000
_cell.length_c   1.000
_cell.angle_alpha   90.00
_cell.angle_beta   90.00
_cell.angle_gamma   90.00
#
_symmetry.space_group_name_H-M   'P 1'
#
loop_
_entity.id
_entity.type
_entity.pdbx_description
1 polymer ?
#
loop_
_entity_poly.entity_id
_entity_poly.type
_entity_poly.pdbx_seq_one_letter_code
_entity_poly.pdbx_strand_id
1 'polypeptide(L)'
;WIIVKKRKGWEFTTMFNKIPLVLYDAMPNPPVSLKTLEGFMGNNIHETSVPFDVDRRLSRKELDETIEYCRFDVLNTIEVFLKRKNEFDSQMSLIKTFELPLQDLGKTQAQLAANILGARRKNFHDEWNIRLPETAQLGRYKAVGDWFLNPGNHNYDCKLDYEICGLTHTIAWGGIHAGVKQFTYKCKPHEVILDVDVDQLYPTLMVVYNLLSRAVTKPELFVHILKTSLRLKAEKKKK
;
A
#
# COMPACT_ATOMS: atom_id res chain seq x y z
N TRP A 1 35.28 0.70 -4.49
CA TRP A 1 34.90 0.69 -5.91
C TRP A 1 33.66 1.53 -6.18
N ILE A 2 32.60 1.42 -5.35
CA ILE A 2 31.39 2.26 -5.44
C ILE A 2 31.74 3.74 -5.35
N ILE A 3 32.49 4.13 -4.32
CA ILE A 3 32.90 5.52 -4.06
C ILE A 3 33.82 6.03 -5.17
N VAL A 4 34.88 5.30 -5.50
CA VAL A 4 35.89 5.72 -6.49
C VAL A 4 35.30 5.80 -7.91
N LYS A 5 34.39 4.91 -8.28
CA LYS A 5 33.75 4.89 -9.61
C LYS A 5 32.44 5.68 -9.65
N LYS A 6 32.00 6.28 -8.55
CA LYS A 6 30.72 7.00 -8.43
C LYS A 6 29.53 6.19 -8.93
N ARG A 7 29.56 4.86 -8.71
CA ARG A 7 28.50 3.94 -9.13
C ARG A 7 27.33 4.00 -8.16
N LYS A 8 26.13 3.84 -8.68
CA LYS A 8 24.93 3.79 -7.85
C LYS A 8 24.84 2.46 -7.11
N GLY A 9 24.38 2.48 -5.87
CA GLY A 9 24.31 1.28 -5.02
C GLY A 9 23.53 0.12 -5.65
N TRP A 10 22.43 0.40 -6.36
CA TRP A 10 21.60 -0.62 -7.01
C TRP A 10 22.32 -1.40 -8.13
N GLU A 11 23.40 -0.88 -8.71
CA GLU A 11 24.23 -1.59 -9.70
C GLU A 11 24.95 -2.82 -9.12
N PHE A 12 24.95 -2.95 -7.80
CA PHE A 12 25.58 -4.07 -7.08
C PHE A 12 24.59 -5.12 -6.59
N THR A 13 23.31 -4.90 -6.81
CA THR A 13 22.26 -5.84 -6.37
C THR A 13 22.53 -7.25 -6.84
N THR A 14 23.06 -7.43 -8.07
CA THR A 14 23.42 -8.73 -8.60
C THR A 14 24.57 -9.42 -7.86
N MET A 15 25.48 -8.65 -7.24
CA MET A 15 26.54 -9.21 -6.39
C MET A 15 25.99 -9.71 -5.08
N PHE A 16 25.07 -8.95 -4.46
CA PHE A 16 24.41 -9.34 -3.21
C PHE A 16 23.49 -10.53 -3.41
N ASN A 17 22.85 -10.68 -4.57
CA ASN A 17 22.01 -11.83 -4.87
C ASN A 17 22.77 -13.17 -4.90
N LYS A 18 24.10 -13.14 -5.00
CA LYS A 18 24.97 -14.34 -4.90
C LYS A 18 25.29 -14.71 -3.45
N ILE A 19 25.06 -13.82 -2.50
CA ILE A 19 25.32 -14.09 -1.10
C ILE A 19 23.99 -14.55 -0.49
N PRO A 20 23.94 -15.68 0.24
CA PRO A 20 22.70 -16.20 0.84
C PRO A 20 22.30 -15.37 2.08
N LEU A 21 22.22 -14.04 1.92
CA LEU A 21 21.76 -13.11 2.95
C LEU A 21 20.34 -12.70 2.64
N VAL A 22 19.50 -12.75 3.67
CA VAL A 22 18.17 -12.13 3.64
C VAL A 22 18.31 -10.75 4.23
N LEU A 23 17.99 -9.74 3.43
CA LEU A 23 18.01 -8.33 3.85
C LEU A 23 16.56 -7.89 4.10
N TYR A 24 16.38 -7.23 5.23
CA TYR A 24 15.13 -6.56 5.58
C TYR A 24 15.41 -5.06 5.76
N ASP A 25 14.67 -4.23 5.03
CA ASP A 25 14.78 -2.78 5.15
C ASP A 25 13.79 -2.30 6.22
N ALA A 26 14.32 -1.70 7.28
CA ALA A 26 13.52 -1.15 8.38
C ALA A 26 12.89 0.23 8.04
N MET A 27 13.21 0.81 6.87
CA MET A 27 12.68 2.10 6.44
C MET A 27 11.16 2.02 6.22
N PRO A 28 10.38 3.01 6.72
CA PRO A 28 8.93 3.04 6.51
C PRO A 28 8.57 3.32 5.04
N ASN A 29 7.32 3.02 4.68
CA ASN A 29 6.73 3.45 3.43
C ASN A 29 5.53 4.37 3.74
N PRO A 30 5.54 5.65 3.32
CA PRO A 30 6.55 6.32 2.50
C PRO A 30 7.92 6.45 3.20
N PRO A 31 9.02 6.60 2.42
CA PRO A 31 10.37 6.70 2.96
C PRO A 31 10.55 7.92 3.87
N VAL A 32 11.14 7.70 5.03
CA VAL A 32 11.48 8.75 6.01
C VAL A 32 12.94 8.58 6.42
N SER A 33 13.68 9.68 6.51
CA SER A 33 15.10 9.62 6.89
C SER A 33 15.27 9.11 8.33
N LEU A 34 16.41 8.47 8.61
CA LEU A 34 16.73 7.99 9.96
C LEU A 34 16.69 9.13 10.99
N LYS A 35 17.25 10.29 10.65
CA LYS A 35 17.23 11.47 11.52
C LYS A 35 15.82 11.98 11.84
N THR A 36 14.92 11.92 10.89
CA THR A 36 13.51 12.25 11.13
C THR A 36 12.87 11.24 12.08
N LEU A 37 13.17 9.95 11.91
CA LEU A 37 12.69 8.89 12.81
C LEU A 37 13.26 9.04 14.22
N GLU A 38 14.56 9.38 14.35
CA GLU A 38 15.20 9.71 15.64
C GLU A 38 14.43 10.81 16.35
N GLY A 39 14.10 11.91 15.64
CA GLY A 39 13.30 13.01 16.20
C GLY A 39 11.91 12.56 16.67
N PHE A 40 11.20 11.75 15.89
CA PHE A 40 9.90 11.20 16.29
C PHE A 40 9.97 10.23 17.47
N MET A 41 11.11 9.55 17.64
CA MET A 41 11.34 8.67 18.78
C MET A 41 11.74 9.44 20.05
N GLY A 42 12.01 10.73 19.95
CA GLY A 42 12.51 11.56 21.04
C GLY A 42 14.01 11.34 21.33
N ASN A 43 14.74 10.78 20.40
CA ASN A 43 16.18 10.55 20.51
C ASN A 43 16.96 11.84 20.19
N ASN A 44 18.14 11.99 20.80
CA ASN A 44 19.04 13.05 20.42
C ASN A 44 19.61 12.78 19.03
N ILE A 45 19.40 13.73 18.12
CA ILE A 45 19.97 13.63 16.77
C ILE A 45 21.47 13.90 16.87
N HIS A 46 22.28 12.92 16.47
CA HIS A 46 23.74 13.03 16.45
C HIS A 46 24.20 13.23 15.01
N GLU A 47 25.00 14.25 14.77
CA GLU A 47 25.57 14.57 13.47
C GLU A 47 27.09 14.53 13.56
N THR A 48 27.76 14.30 12.43
CA THR A 48 29.22 14.37 12.33
C THR A 48 29.65 15.66 11.68
N SER A 49 30.80 16.21 12.14
CA SER A 49 31.44 17.35 11.50
C SER A 49 32.24 16.94 10.24
N VAL A 50 32.43 15.64 10.02
CA VAL A 50 33.20 15.11 8.89
C VAL A 50 32.31 15.04 7.65
N PRO A 51 32.63 15.78 6.56
CA PRO A 51 31.83 15.72 5.33
C PRO A 51 31.84 14.31 4.71
N PHE A 52 30.68 13.88 4.16
CA PHE A 52 30.54 12.54 3.54
C PHE A 52 31.30 12.39 2.22
N ASP A 53 31.69 13.49 1.58
CA ASP A 53 32.35 13.53 0.28
C ASP A 53 33.88 13.77 0.40
N VAL A 54 34.45 13.59 1.60
CA VAL A 54 35.89 13.70 1.84
C VAL A 54 36.62 12.69 0.95
N ASP A 55 37.57 13.21 0.14
CA ASP A 55 38.42 12.42 -0.77
C ASP A 55 39.89 12.29 -0.28
N ARG A 56 40.20 12.77 0.93
CA ARG A 56 41.48 12.64 1.61
C ARG A 56 41.43 11.59 2.72
N ARG A 57 42.62 11.20 3.18
CA ARG A 57 42.74 10.37 4.38
C ARG A 57 42.24 11.15 5.61
N LEU A 58 41.37 10.53 6.40
CA LEU A 58 40.92 11.11 7.66
C LEU A 58 42.02 11.11 8.71
N SER A 59 42.06 12.14 9.52
CA SER A 59 42.87 12.17 10.75
C SER A 59 42.30 11.15 11.76
N ARG A 60 43.10 10.83 12.78
CA ARG A 60 42.66 9.91 13.83
C ARG A 60 41.38 10.39 14.52
N LYS A 61 41.31 11.70 14.83
CA LYS A 61 40.14 12.31 15.46
C LYS A 61 38.88 12.20 14.58
N GLU A 62 39.01 12.53 13.29
CA GLU A 62 37.88 12.41 12.34
C GLU A 62 37.43 10.96 12.15
N LEU A 63 38.35 10.01 12.17
CA LEU A 63 38.06 8.60 12.10
C LEU A 63 37.23 8.14 13.33
N ASP A 64 37.70 8.52 14.52
CA ASP A 64 36.99 8.16 15.77
C ASP A 64 35.60 8.78 15.83
N GLU A 65 35.47 10.05 15.38
CA GLU A 65 34.15 10.72 15.25
C GLU A 65 33.23 10.00 14.25
N THR A 66 33.74 9.61 13.08
CA THR A 66 32.98 8.90 12.06
C THR A 66 32.53 7.51 12.56
N ILE A 67 33.39 6.80 13.30
CA ILE A 67 33.03 5.51 13.89
C ILE A 67 31.91 5.68 14.92
N GLU A 68 31.98 6.69 15.78
CA GLU A 68 30.93 6.93 16.78
C GLU A 68 29.60 7.34 16.12
N TYR A 69 29.66 8.18 15.09
CA TYR A 69 28.49 8.51 14.27
C TYR A 69 27.84 7.27 13.66
N CYS A 70 28.63 6.41 12.99
CA CYS A 70 28.12 5.16 12.41
C CYS A 70 27.53 4.23 13.48
N ARG A 71 28.15 4.15 14.65
CA ARG A 71 27.63 3.37 15.77
C ARG A 71 26.26 3.87 16.21
N PHE A 72 26.08 5.18 16.27
CA PHE A 72 24.80 5.81 16.64
C PHE A 72 23.72 5.50 15.61
N ASP A 73 24.02 5.62 14.32
CA ASP A 73 23.11 5.28 13.24
C ASP A 73 22.67 3.81 13.29
N VAL A 74 23.60 2.90 13.58
CA VAL A 74 23.29 1.47 13.75
C VAL A 74 22.34 1.24 14.93
N LEU A 75 22.61 1.85 16.08
CA LEU A 75 21.76 1.70 17.27
C LEU A 75 20.35 2.24 17.03
N ASN A 76 20.22 3.40 16.39
CA ASN A 76 18.94 3.97 16.04
C ASN A 76 18.19 3.13 15.00
N THR A 77 18.89 2.55 14.04
CA THR A 77 18.29 1.60 13.08
C THR A 77 17.72 0.36 13.78
N ILE A 78 18.45 -0.18 14.76
CA ILE A 78 17.97 -1.29 15.60
C ILE A 78 16.72 -0.87 16.37
N GLU A 79 16.69 0.32 16.96
CA GLU A 79 15.53 0.83 17.69
C GLU A 79 14.31 1.00 16.77
N VAL A 80 14.49 1.57 15.58
CA VAL A 80 13.43 1.67 14.54
C VAL A 80 12.88 0.28 14.22
N PHE A 81 13.75 -0.71 13.99
CA PHE A 81 13.35 -2.09 13.73
C PHE A 81 12.51 -2.65 14.88
N LEU A 82 12.97 -2.49 16.13
CA LEU A 82 12.26 -3.00 17.31
C LEU A 82 10.89 -2.36 17.49
N LYS A 83 10.76 -1.05 17.26
CA LYS A 83 9.46 -0.35 17.30
C LYS A 83 8.51 -0.80 16.19
N ARG A 84 9.04 -1.25 15.06
CA ARG A 84 8.29 -1.75 13.91
C ARG A 84 8.28 -3.27 13.79
N LYS A 85 8.68 -3.97 14.84
CA LYS A 85 8.77 -5.44 14.84
C LYS A 85 7.47 -6.13 14.43
N ASN A 86 6.32 -5.55 14.76
CA ASN A 86 5.01 -6.10 14.36
C ASN A 86 4.85 -6.20 12.84
N GLU A 87 5.42 -5.26 12.08
CA GLU A 87 5.38 -5.29 10.61
C GLU A 87 6.25 -6.43 10.08
N PHE A 88 7.44 -6.59 10.63
CA PHE A 88 8.33 -7.71 10.33
C PHE A 88 7.67 -9.06 10.64
N ASP A 89 7.08 -9.22 11.84
CA ASP A 89 6.41 -10.45 12.26
C ASP A 89 5.20 -10.76 11.36
N SER A 90 4.47 -9.74 10.91
CA SER A 90 3.37 -9.89 9.97
C SER A 90 3.84 -10.39 8.60
N GLN A 91 4.93 -9.84 8.06
CA GLN A 91 5.53 -10.32 6.81
C GLN A 91 6.07 -11.75 6.95
N MET A 92 6.74 -12.06 8.06
CA MET A 92 7.22 -13.41 8.35
C MET A 92 6.06 -14.41 8.44
N SER A 93 4.93 -14.01 9.02
CA SER A 93 3.72 -14.85 9.07
C SER A 93 3.18 -15.13 7.67
N LEU A 94 3.13 -14.11 6.79
CA LEU A 94 2.71 -14.31 5.39
C LEU A 94 3.66 -15.28 4.66
N ILE A 95 4.97 -15.08 4.79
CA ILE A 95 5.98 -15.96 4.17
C ILE A 95 5.78 -17.40 4.61
N LYS A 96 5.62 -17.65 5.91
CA LYS A 96 5.40 -18.99 6.46
C LYS A 96 4.06 -19.58 6.02
N THR A 97 2.98 -18.81 6.08
CA THR A 97 1.63 -19.29 5.78
C THR A 97 1.47 -19.67 4.31
N PHE A 98 2.11 -18.94 3.41
CA PHE A 98 2.01 -19.16 1.96
C PHE A 98 3.24 -19.83 1.37
N GLU A 99 4.14 -20.36 2.20
CA GLU A 99 5.37 -21.07 1.81
C GLU A 99 6.21 -20.30 0.77
N LEU A 100 6.31 -18.98 0.97
CA LEU A 100 7.09 -18.12 0.09
C LEU A 100 8.59 -18.23 0.39
N PRO A 101 9.46 -17.99 -0.59
CA PRO A 101 10.88 -17.90 -0.36
C PRO A 101 11.22 -16.82 0.69
N LEU A 102 12.17 -17.09 1.59
CA LEU A 102 12.57 -16.15 2.63
C LEU A 102 13.13 -14.84 2.05
N GLN A 103 13.67 -14.89 0.83
CA GLN A 103 14.11 -13.71 0.06
C GLN A 103 12.98 -12.72 -0.23
N ASP A 104 11.74 -13.16 -0.13
CA ASP A 104 10.55 -12.31 -0.31
C ASP A 104 10.29 -11.38 0.88
N LEU A 105 11.01 -11.57 2.00
CA LEU A 105 10.89 -10.73 3.20
C LEU A 105 11.15 -9.23 2.92
N GLY A 106 12.03 -8.91 1.97
CA GLY A 106 12.29 -7.52 1.56
C GLY A 106 11.29 -6.95 0.55
N LYS A 107 10.25 -7.70 0.16
CA LYS A 107 9.26 -7.25 -0.80
C LYS A 107 8.19 -6.38 -0.17
N THR A 108 7.65 -5.45 -0.97
CA THR A 108 6.49 -4.66 -0.55
C THR A 108 5.24 -5.54 -0.42
N GLN A 109 4.24 -5.08 0.34
CA GLN A 109 2.96 -5.79 0.49
C GLN A 109 2.30 -6.12 -0.85
N ALA A 110 2.36 -5.19 -1.82
CA ALA A 110 1.84 -5.42 -3.17
C ALA A 110 2.58 -6.55 -3.91
N GLN A 111 3.91 -6.59 -3.79
CA GLN A 111 4.73 -7.66 -4.37
C GLN A 111 4.48 -9.02 -3.70
N LEU A 112 4.31 -9.04 -2.38
CA LEU A 112 3.94 -10.26 -1.64
C LEU A 112 2.57 -10.75 -2.07
N ALA A 113 1.57 -9.87 -2.14
CA ALA A 113 0.24 -10.21 -2.63
C ALA A 113 0.27 -10.76 -4.06
N ALA A 114 1.07 -10.15 -4.95
CA ALA A 114 1.26 -10.63 -6.31
C ALA A 114 1.86 -12.05 -6.33
N ASN A 115 2.86 -12.32 -5.50
CA ASN A 115 3.47 -13.66 -5.41
C ASN A 115 2.50 -14.70 -4.86
N ILE A 116 1.76 -14.36 -3.79
CA ILE A 116 0.74 -15.24 -3.18
C ILE A 116 -0.33 -15.61 -4.21
N LEU A 117 -0.84 -14.63 -4.95
CA LEU A 117 -1.90 -14.83 -5.93
C LEU A 117 -1.40 -15.35 -7.29
N GLY A 118 -0.08 -15.56 -7.42
CA GLY A 118 0.54 -15.97 -8.67
C GLY A 118 0.36 -14.95 -9.79
N ALA A 119 0.28 -13.65 -9.44
CA ALA A 119 0.03 -12.61 -10.42
C ALA A 119 1.19 -12.48 -11.42
N ARG A 120 0.85 -12.39 -12.70
CA ARG A 120 1.81 -12.20 -13.80
C ARG A 120 1.52 -10.88 -14.49
N ARG A 121 2.53 -10.01 -14.55
CA ARG A 121 2.39 -8.75 -15.26
C ARG A 121 2.08 -9.03 -16.73
N LYS A 122 0.96 -8.48 -17.20
CA LYS A 122 0.55 -8.52 -18.60
C LYS A 122 0.21 -7.07 -19.00
N ASN A 123 0.65 -6.67 -20.17
CA ASN A 123 0.25 -5.37 -20.73
C ASN A 123 -1.07 -5.59 -21.48
N PHE A 124 -2.14 -5.09 -20.89
CA PHE A 124 -3.45 -5.02 -21.54
C PHE A 124 -3.66 -3.56 -21.99
N HIS A 125 -4.06 -3.38 -23.24
CA HIS A 125 -4.38 -2.06 -23.82
C HIS A 125 -5.90 -1.91 -23.98
N ASP A 126 -6.65 -2.35 -22.98
CA ASP A 126 -8.11 -2.42 -23.01
C ASP A 126 -8.75 -1.76 -21.79
N GLU A 127 -8.09 -0.79 -21.21
CA GLU A 127 -8.52 -0.04 -20.02
C GLU A 127 -9.94 0.52 -20.19
N TRP A 128 -10.24 1.02 -21.39
CA TRP A 128 -11.52 1.61 -21.72
C TRP A 128 -12.50 0.65 -22.42
N ASN A 129 -12.20 -0.65 -22.44
CA ASN A 129 -13.16 -1.65 -22.93
C ASN A 129 -14.18 -1.96 -21.84
N ILE A 130 -15.06 -1.00 -21.58
CA ILE A 130 -16.05 -1.02 -20.50
C ILE A 130 -17.25 -1.84 -20.92
N ARG A 131 -17.69 -2.75 -20.06
CA ARG A 131 -18.93 -3.51 -20.23
C ARG A 131 -19.70 -3.47 -18.92
N LEU A 132 -20.98 -3.18 -19.01
CA LEU A 132 -21.86 -3.34 -17.87
C LEU A 132 -22.15 -4.84 -17.66
N PRO A 133 -22.17 -5.34 -16.42
CA PRO A 133 -22.61 -6.69 -16.14
C PRO A 133 -24.06 -6.89 -16.61
N GLU A 134 -24.39 -8.06 -17.14
CA GLU A 134 -25.77 -8.39 -17.57
C GLU A 134 -26.78 -8.30 -16.41
N THR A 135 -26.29 -8.50 -15.19
CA THR A 135 -27.07 -8.39 -13.94
C THR A 135 -27.32 -6.95 -13.51
N ALA A 136 -26.68 -5.95 -14.15
CA ALA A 136 -26.84 -4.54 -13.78
C ALA A 136 -28.20 -4.00 -14.25
N GLN A 137 -29.13 -3.87 -13.31
CA GLN A 137 -30.43 -3.25 -13.53
C GLN A 137 -30.38 -1.76 -13.20
N LEU A 138 -30.02 -0.94 -14.17
CA LEU A 138 -29.80 0.49 -13.94
C LEU A 138 -31.09 1.28 -13.72
N GLY A 139 -32.24 0.83 -14.29
CA GLY A 139 -33.51 1.52 -14.14
C GLY A 139 -33.40 3.05 -14.39
N ARG A 140 -33.79 3.85 -13.39
CA ARG A 140 -33.70 5.31 -13.45
C ARG A 140 -32.27 5.86 -13.55
N TYR A 141 -31.26 5.04 -13.28
CA TYR A 141 -29.84 5.42 -13.35
C TYR A 141 -29.19 5.10 -14.70
N LYS A 142 -29.98 4.83 -15.74
CA LYS A 142 -29.49 4.52 -17.08
C LYS A 142 -28.50 5.56 -17.59
N ALA A 143 -28.76 6.84 -17.36
CA ALA A 143 -27.88 7.94 -17.77
C ALA A 143 -26.47 7.83 -17.19
N VAL A 144 -26.31 7.28 -15.97
CA VAL A 144 -25.00 7.01 -15.36
C VAL A 144 -24.27 5.90 -16.12
N GLY A 145 -24.98 4.80 -16.44
CA GLY A 145 -24.39 3.75 -17.27
C GLY A 145 -23.98 4.23 -18.64
N ASP A 146 -24.83 5.01 -19.31
CA ASP A 146 -24.54 5.60 -20.63
C ASP A 146 -23.31 6.52 -20.58
N TRP A 147 -23.11 7.25 -19.46
CA TRP A 147 -21.93 8.09 -19.25
C TRP A 147 -20.63 7.26 -19.22
N PHE A 148 -20.61 6.13 -18.50
CA PHE A 148 -19.46 5.23 -18.46
C PHE A 148 -19.18 4.56 -19.81
N LEU A 149 -20.20 4.26 -20.58
CA LEU A 149 -20.09 3.61 -21.90
C LEU A 149 -19.67 4.60 -23.01
N ASN A 150 -19.80 5.90 -22.79
CA ASN A 150 -19.48 6.90 -23.80
C ASN A 150 -17.97 7.09 -23.96
N PRO A 151 -17.38 6.78 -25.13
CA PRO A 151 -15.94 6.98 -25.37
C PRO A 151 -15.44 8.39 -25.13
N GLY A 152 -16.29 9.42 -25.30
CA GLY A 152 -15.96 10.82 -25.02
C GLY A 152 -15.63 11.08 -23.54
N ASN A 153 -16.02 10.21 -22.64
CA ASN A 153 -15.76 10.31 -21.21
C ASN A 153 -14.59 9.43 -20.74
N HIS A 154 -13.91 8.74 -21.65
CA HIS A 154 -12.77 7.88 -21.33
C HIS A 154 -11.51 8.69 -21.01
N ASN A 155 -11.59 9.48 -19.97
CA ASN A 155 -10.51 10.27 -19.39
C ASN A 155 -10.74 10.38 -17.87
N TYR A 156 -9.70 10.23 -17.06
CA TYR A 156 -9.77 10.30 -15.59
C TYR A 156 -10.22 11.67 -15.05
N ASP A 157 -10.11 12.73 -15.84
CA ASP A 157 -10.59 14.07 -15.48
C ASP A 157 -12.11 14.25 -15.69
N CYS A 158 -12.76 13.33 -16.43
CA CYS A 158 -14.20 13.39 -16.69
C CYS A 158 -15.01 13.08 -15.43
N LYS A 159 -16.04 13.88 -15.21
CA LYS A 159 -16.97 13.76 -14.08
C LYS A 159 -18.40 13.98 -14.57
N LEU A 160 -19.34 13.36 -13.87
CA LEU A 160 -20.77 13.54 -14.03
C LEU A 160 -21.37 13.88 -12.67
N ASP A 161 -22.02 15.04 -12.58
CA ASP A 161 -22.87 15.32 -11.41
C ASP A 161 -24.28 14.81 -11.68
N TYR A 162 -24.79 13.98 -10.78
CA TYR A 162 -26.07 13.34 -10.91
C TYR A 162 -26.82 13.39 -9.58
N GLU A 163 -28.09 13.75 -9.62
CA GLU A 163 -28.91 13.85 -8.41
C GLU A 163 -29.51 12.49 -8.04
N ILE A 164 -29.24 12.07 -6.81
CA ILE A 164 -29.77 10.84 -6.21
C ILE A 164 -30.38 11.19 -4.85
N CYS A 165 -31.68 10.96 -4.69
CA CYS A 165 -32.41 11.20 -3.43
C CYS A 165 -32.24 12.63 -2.88
N GLY A 166 -32.23 13.64 -3.75
CA GLY A 166 -32.09 15.04 -3.36
C GLY A 166 -30.65 15.48 -3.01
N LEU A 167 -29.66 14.63 -3.30
CA LEU A 167 -28.25 14.95 -3.13
C LEU A 167 -27.51 14.85 -4.46
N THR A 168 -26.68 15.84 -4.74
CA THR A 168 -25.78 15.79 -5.89
C THR A 168 -24.62 14.83 -5.61
N HIS A 169 -24.49 13.83 -6.48
CA HIS A 169 -23.40 12.87 -6.48
C HIS A 169 -22.45 13.18 -7.61
N THR A 170 -21.17 13.35 -7.32
CA THR A 170 -20.13 13.43 -8.34
C THR A 170 -19.64 12.01 -8.66
N ILE A 171 -19.87 11.58 -9.89
CA ILE A 171 -19.49 10.28 -10.42
C ILE A 171 -18.25 10.49 -11.29
N ALA A 172 -17.22 9.70 -11.03
CA ALA A 172 -15.95 9.73 -11.76
C ALA A 172 -15.37 8.33 -11.86
N TRP A 173 -14.30 8.16 -12.62
CA TRP A 173 -13.61 6.88 -12.78
C TRP A 173 -12.99 6.33 -11.47
N GLY A 174 -12.71 7.20 -10.49
CA GLY A 174 -12.21 6.82 -9.18
C GLY A 174 -13.30 6.44 -8.17
N GLY A 175 -14.57 6.69 -8.45
CA GLY A 175 -15.69 6.36 -7.56
C GLY A 175 -16.86 7.34 -7.65
N ILE A 176 -17.82 7.14 -6.75
CA ILE A 176 -19.02 7.98 -6.60
C ILE A 176 -18.98 8.61 -5.22
N HIS A 177 -19.10 9.93 -5.16
CA HIS A 177 -19.01 10.70 -3.94
C HIS A 177 -20.20 11.64 -3.81
N ALA A 178 -20.76 11.73 -2.61
CA ALA A 178 -21.75 12.75 -2.27
C ALA A 178 -21.47 13.28 -0.87
N GLY A 179 -21.87 14.51 -0.62
CA GLY A 179 -21.74 15.11 0.71
C GLY A 179 -22.53 16.37 0.85
N VAL A 180 -22.89 16.68 2.07
CA VAL A 180 -23.56 17.95 2.46
C VAL A 180 -22.56 18.80 3.19
N LYS A 181 -22.37 20.05 2.75
CA LYS A 181 -21.45 20.98 3.44
C LYS A 181 -22.06 21.43 4.76
N GLN A 182 -21.26 21.41 5.82
CA GLN A 182 -21.60 22.00 7.13
C GLN A 182 -23.03 21.66 7.59
N PHE A 183 -23.36 20.37 7.55
CA PHE A 183 -24.69 19.91 7.93
C PHE A 183 -24.64 19.30 9.33
N THR A 184 -25.55 19.76 10.20
CA THR A 184 -25.79 19.16 11.50
C THR A 184 -27.24 18.74 11.55
N TYR A 185 -27.50 17.47 11.82
CA TYR A 185 -28.85 16.95 11.99
C TYR A 185 -29.02 16.39 13.39
N LYS A 186 -30.08 16.79 14.06
CA LYS A 186 -30.48 16.27 15.37
C LYS A 186 -31.78 15.48 15.18
N CYS A 187 -31.77 14.21 15.49
CA CYS A 187 -32.94 13.33 15.39
C CYS A 187 -34.09 13.86 16.23
N LYS A 188 -35.28 13.81 15.68
CA LYS A 188 -36.55 13.97 16.43
C LYS A 188 -36.88 12.67 17.19
N PRO A 189 -37.87 12.69 18.13
CA PRO A 189 -38.15 11.53 19.01
C PRO A 189 -38.44 10.22 18.31
N HIS A 190 -38.82 10.20 17.04
CA HIS A 190 -39.15 8.98 16.27
C HIS A 190 -38.24 8.76 15.03
N GLU A 191 -37.11 9.47 15.00
CA GLU A 191 -36.13 9.35 13.91
C GLU A 191 -34.86 8.68 14.40
N VAL A 192 -34.20 7.98 13.52
CA VAL A 192 -32.89 7.37 13.76
C VAL A 192 -31.95 7.74 12.61
N ILE A 193 -30.69 7.98 12.94
CA ILE A 193 -29.62 8.07 11.93
C ILE A 193 -28.98 6.69 11.84
N LEU A 194 -28.90 6.15 10.63
CA LEU A 194 -28.22 4.91 10.35
C LEU A 194 -26.92 5.25 9.63
N ASP A 195 -25.82 4.76 10.16
CA ASP A 195 -24.53 4.68 9.47
C ASP A 195 -24.35 3.26 8.95
N VAL A 196 -24.26 3.13 7.63
CA VAL A 196 -24.19 1.83 6.96
C VAL A 196 -22.93 1.77 6.11
N ASP A 197 -22.10 0.79 6.39
CA ASP A 197 -20.89 0.49 5.62
C ASP A 197 -20.88 -0.94 5.13
N VAL A 198 -20.27 -1.18 3.97
CA VAL A 198 -20.10 -2.51 3.40
C VAL A 198 -18.73 -3.08 3.78
N ASP A 199 -18.72 -4.14 4.56
CA ASP A 199 -17.47 -4.80 4.95
C ASP A 199 -16.69 -5.25 3.70
N GLN A 200 -15.47 -4.66 3.55
CA GLN A 200 -14.57 -4.97 2.45
C GLN A 200 -15.22 -4.83 1.06
N LEU A 201 -15.86 -3.68 0.79
CA LEU A 201 -16.64 -3.43 -0.43
C LEU A 201 -15.93 -3.89 -1.71
N TYR A 202 -14.72 -3.37 -1.99
CA TYR A 202 -14.01 -3.70 -3.24
C TYR A 202 -13.68 -5.20 -3.38
N PRO A 203 -13.06 -5.87 -2.39
CA PRO A 203 -12.81 -7.31 -2.48
C PRO A 203 -14.11 -8.13 -2.63
N THR A 204 -15.19 -7.72 -1.97
CA THR A 204 -16.49 -8.39 -2.08
C THR A 204 -17.06 -8.27 -3.49
N LEU A 205 -17.05 -7.07 -4.07
CA LEU A 205 -17.46 -6.84 -5.46
C LEU A 205 -16.63 -7.65 -6.46
N MET A 206 -15.31 -7.69 -6.25
CA MET A 206 -14.41 -8.48 -7.10
C MET A 206 -14.78 -9.97 -7.12
N VAL A 207 -15.20 -10.52 -5.99
CA VAL A 207 -15.62 -11.93 -5.90
C VAL A 207 -17.02 -12.15 -6.45
N VAL A 208 -18.00 -11.32 -6.04
CA VAL A 208 -19.42 -11.47 -6.42
C VAL A 208 -19.62 -11.33 -7.93
N TYR A 209 -18.91 -10.37 -8.54
CA TYR A 209 -19.04 -10.08 -9.97
C TYR A 209 -17.91 -10.66 -10.82
N ASN A 210 -17.03 -11.50 -10.22
CA ASN A 210 -15.87 -12.09 -10.91
C ASN A 210 -14.98 -11.05 -11.59
N LEU A 211 -14.69 -9.95 -10.89
CA LEU A 211 -13.90 -8.82 -11.40
C LEU A 211 -12.40 -8.91 -11.00
N LEU A 212 -11.93 -10.12 -10.70
CA LEU A 212 -10.50 -10.30 -10.40
C LEU A 212 -9.64 -9.99 -11.62
N SER A 213 -8.47 -9.42 -11.35
CA SER A 213 -7.51 -9.13 -12.42
C SER A 213 -7.16 -10.40 -13.20
N ARG A 214 -7.19 -10.32 -14.53
CA ARG A 214 -6.75 -11.39 -15.43
C ARG A 214 -5.26 -11.77 -15.25
N ALA A 215 -4.50 -10.97 -14.53
CA ALA A 215 -3.12 -11.28 -14.15
C ALA A 215 -3.03 -12.31 -13.01
N VAL A 216 -4.08 -12.48 -12.21
CA VAL A 216 -4.14 -13.44 -11.10
C VAL A 216 -4.32 -14.85 -11.66
N THR A 217 -3.42 -15.76 -11.26
CA THR A 217 -3.50 -17.18 -11.69
C THR A 217 -4.09 -18.11 -10.63
N LYS A 218 -4.29 -17.60 -9.39
CA LYS A 218 -4.86 -18.34 -8.26
C LYS A 218 -6.09 -17.61 -7.69
N PRO A 219 -7.18 -17.45 -8.45
CA PRO A 219 -8.36 -16.69 -8.01
C PRO A 219 -9.04 -17.30 -6.79
N GLU A 220 -9.02 -18.62 -6.66
CA GLU A 220 -9.58 -19.36 -5.51
C GLU A 220 -8.90 -18.96 -4.20
N LEU A 221 -7.61 -18.65 -4.22
CA LEU A 221 -6.87 -18.22 -3.06
C LEU A 221 -7.29 -16.81 -2.61
N PHE A 222 -7.60 -15.92 -3.55
CA PHE A 222 -8.17 -14.61 -3.23
C PHE A 222 -9.52 -14.75 -2.51
N VAL A 223 -10.41 -15.61 -3.02
CA VAL A 223 -11.72 -15.89 -2.40
C VAL A 223 -11.53 -16.46 -0.99
N HIS A 224 -10.59 -17.39 -0.81
CA HIS A 224 -10.28 -17.98 0.50
C HIS A 224 -9.78 -16.93 1.50
N ILE A 225 -8.86 -16.06 1.09
CA ILE A 225 -8.32 -14.97 1.92
C ILE A 225 -9.44 -14.01 2.33
N LEU A 226 -10.30 -13.59 1.39
CA LEU A 226 -11.42 -12.71 1.69
C LEU A 226 -12.37 -13.33 2.72
N LYS A 227 -12.81 -14.57 2.50
CA LYS A 227 -13.71 -15.28 3.43
C LYS A 227 -13.10 -15.42 4.82
N THR A 228 -11.81 -15.74 4.89
CA THR A 228 -11.07 -15.85 6.15
C THR A 228 -11.00 -14.50 6.88
N SER A 229 -10.69 -13.43 6.16
CA SER A 229 -10.64 -12.08 6.72
C SER A 229 -11.99 -11.63 7.27
N LEU A 230 -13.09 -11.86 6.54
CA LEU A 230 -14.45 -11.56 6.99
C LEU A 230 -14.82 -12.34 8.26
N ARG A 231 -14.50 -13.63 8.30
CA ARG A 231 -14.74 -14.48 9.48
C ARG A 231 -13.97 -13.95 10.71
N LEU A 232 -12.68 -13.66 10.57
CA LEU A 232 -11.85 -13.15 11.68
C LEU A 232 -12.34 -11.79 12.19
N LYS A 233 -12.80 -10.90 11.29
CA LYS A 233 -13.41 -9.63 11.68
C LYS A 233 -14.70 -9.86 12.48
N ALA A 234 -15.54 -10.77 12.06
CA ALA A 234 -16.80 -11.10 12.76
C ALA A 234 -16.54 -11.70 14.14
N GLU A 235 -15.54 -12.55 14.28
CA GLU A 235 -15.11 -13.13 15.57
C GLU A 235 -14.58 -12.05 16.52
N LYS A 236 -13.80 -11.07 15.99
CA LYS A 236 -13.27 -9.96 16.79
C LYS A 236 -14.37 -9.00 17.29
N LYS A 237 -15.44 -8.80 16.51
CA LYS A 237 -16.57 -7.95 16.90
C LYS A 237 -17.42 -8.58 18.02
N LYS A 238 -17.30 -9.90 18.28
CA LYS A 238 -18.05 -10.63 19.32
C LYS A 238 -17.33 -10.68 20.68
N LYS A 239 -16.09 -10.27 20.72
CA LYS A 239 -15.27 -10.13 21.95
C LYS A 239 -15.28 -8.70 22.45
#